data_7f9970f5cd188aa1e03559fce9d16b75
#
_entry.id   7f9970f5cd188aa1e03559fce9d16b75
#
_cell.length_a   1.000
_cell.length_b   1.000
_cell.length_c   1.000
_cell.angle_alpha   90.00
_cell.angle_beta   90.00
_cell.angle_gamma   90.00
#
_symmetry.space_group_name_H-M   'P 1'
#
loop_
_entity.id
_entity.type
_entity.pdbx_description
1 polymer ?
#
loop_
_entity_poly.entity_id
_entity_poly.type
_entity_poly.pdbx_seq_one_letter_code
_entity_poly.pdbx_strand_id
1 'polypeptide(L)'
;MVSIDASKLSTRQINIQLNELLGTGGDIEIINPRARHNIIVGILSKCNITVRGSLGYYCASLLDGPFIVVEGNSGWALGENLMSGNIKISKDAGASVGASMRGGNICVGRNAGARAGISMKGGVLIIGGDAGFLTGF
;
A
#
# COMPACT_ATOMS: atom_id res chain seq x y z
N MET A 1 15.10 8.20 -10.71
CA MET A 1 13.87 8.14 -9.90
C MET A 1 13.05 9.40 -10.13
N VAL A 2 11.76 9.25 -10.37
CA VAL A 2 10.83 10.36 -10.57
C VAL A 2 10.06 10.61 -9.29
N SER A 3 9.96 11.88 -8.88
CA SER A 3 9.27 12.27 -7.64
C SER A 3 7.91 12.89 -7.93
N ILE A 4 6.91 12.51 -7.14
CA ILE A 4 5.60 13.14 -7.10
C ILE A 4 5.46 13.80 -5.73
N ASP A 5 5.23 15.12 -5.72
CA ASP A 5 4.96 15.84 -4.48
C ASP A 5 3.44 15.86 -4.22
N ALA A 6 3.00 15.00 -3.31
CA ALA A 6 1.58 14.84 -3.01
C ALA A 6 0.95 16.10 -2.39
N SER A 7 1.76 16.96 -1.76
CA SER A 7 1.23 18.18 -1.13
C SER A 7 0.70 19.20 -2.14
N LYS A 8 1.11 19.09 -3.39
CA LYS A 8 0.74 20.03 -4.48
C LYS A 8 -0.38 19.50 -5.37
N LEU A 9 -0.87 18.30 -5.11
CA LEU A 9 -1.79 17.60 -6.01
C LEU A 9 -3.03 17.10 -5.26
N SER A 10 -4.14 16.97 -5.98
CA SER A 10 -5.30 16.27 -5.49
C SER A 10 -5.05 14.75 -5.53
N THR A 11 -5.88 13.98 -4.83
CA THR A 11 -5.84 12.51 -4.89
C THR A 11 -5.95 11.99 -6.32
N ARG A 12 -6.87 12.56 -7.10
CA ARG A 12 -7.06 12.19 -8.51
C ARG A 12 -5.81 12.48 -9.33
N GLN A 13 -5.19 13.64 -9.15
CA GLN A 13 -3.98 14.02 -9.87
C GLN A 13 -2.81 13.09 -9.54
N ILE A 14 -2.66 12.70 -8.29
CA ILE A 14 -1.62 11.74 -7.88
C ILE A 14 -1.81 10.41 -8.61
N ASN A 15 -3.02 9.87 -8.61
CA ASN A 15 -3.30 8.60 -9.27
C ASN A 15 -3.13 8.67 -10.79
N ILE A 16 -3.52 9.77 -11.42
CA ILE A 16 -3.31 9.98 -12.85
C ILE A 16 -1.82 10.03 -13.17
N GLN A 17 -1.03 10.80 -12.41
CA GLN A 17 0.42 10.89 -12.62
C GLN A 17 1.12 9.55 -12.43
N LEU A 18 0.71 8.78 -11.43
CA LEU A 18 1.25 7.43 -11.23
C LEU A 18 1.05 6.58 -12.49
N ASN A 19 -0.15 6.54 -13.04
CA ASN A 19 -0.44 5.76 -14.22
C ASN A 19 0.35 6.23 -15.46
N GLU A 20 0.54 7.52 -15.61
CA GLU A 20 1.34 8.07 -16.72
C GLU A 20 2.82 7.68 -16.58
N LEU A 21 3.38 7.77 -15.38
CA LEU A 21 4.79 7.46 -15.13
C LEU A 21 5.10 5.96 -15.23
N LEU A 22 4.13 5.11 -14.96
CA LEU A 22 4.31 3.66 -15.08
C LEU A 22 4.68 3.22 -16.50
N GLY A 23 4.23 3.95 -17.50
CA GLY A 23 4.59 3.69 -18.89
C GLY A 23 6.05 3.92 -19.21
N THR A 24 6.80 4.61 -18.36
CA THR A 24 8.22 4.90 -18.56
C THR A 24 9.15 3.84 -17.97
N GLY A 25 8.64 2.92 -17.15
CA GLY A 25 9.40 1.82 -16.55
C GLY A 25 10.36 2.22 -15.44
N GLY A 26 10.34 3.46 -14.97
CA GLY A 26 11.23 3.95 -13.94
C GLY A 26 10.69 3.77 -12.52
N ASP A 27 11.57 3.98 -11.53
CA ASP A 27 11.19 4.01 -10.13
C ASP A 27 10.53 5.36 -9.80
N ILE A 28 9.53 5.31 -8.93
CA ILE A 28 8.74 6.47 -8.54
C ILE A 28 8.85 6.64 -7.03
N GLU A 29 9.02 7.88 -6.57
CA GLU A 29 8.82 8.20 -5.17
C GLU A 29 7.68 9.20 -5.00
N ILE A 30 6.93 9.05 -3.90
CA ILE A 30 5.90 10.00 -3.49
C ILE A 30 6.41 10.69 -2.23
N ILE A 31 6.57 12.00 -2.30
CA ILE A 31 7.00 12.82 -1.17
C ILE A 31 5.83 13.59 -0.59
N ASN A 32 5.91 13.94 0.68
CA ASN A 32 4.88 14.70 1.41
C ASN A 32 3.47 14.08 1.31
N PRO A 33 3.31 12.76 1.53
CA PRO A 33 1.99 12.13 1.40
C PRO A 33 1.01 12.57 2.49
N ARG A 34 1.50 12.90 3.68
CA ARG A 34 0.71 13.43 4.80
C ARG A 34 -0.56 12.64 5.07
N ALA A 35 -0.43 11.32 5.13
CA ALA A 35 -1.54 10.38 5.35
C ALA A 35 -2.69 10.55 4.35
N ARG A 36 -2.39 10.88 3.10
CA ARG A 36 -3.38 11.00 2.03
C ARG A 36 -4.15 9.70 1.84
N HIS A 37 -5.45 9.79 1.64
CA HIS A 37 -6.31 8.63 1.39
C HIS A 37 -6.41 8.30 -0.09
N ASN A 38 -6.75 7.05 -0.40
CA ASN A 38 -7.12 6.59 -1.75
C ASN A 38 -6.08 6.84 -2.83
N ILE A 39 -4.80 6.77 -2.52
CA ILE A 39 -3.74 6.86 -3.54
C ILE A 39 -3.10 5.49 -3.78
N ILE A 40 -2.47 5.32 -4.94
CA ILE A 40 -1.87 4.07 -5.41
C ILE A 40 -2.98 3.01 -5.59
N VAL A 41 -3.89 3.27 -6.50
CA VAL A 41 -5.07 2.42 -6.73
C VAL A 41 -5.07 1.90 -8.16
N GLY A 42 -5.35 0.59 -8.33
CA GLY A 42 -5.59 0.00 -9.64
C GLY A 42 -4.36 -0.12 -10.52
N ILE A 43 -3.17 -0.29 -9.95
CA ILE A 43 -1.94 -0.48 -10.72
C ILE A 43 -1.77 -1.96 -11.07
N LEU A 44 -1.70 -2.25 -12.37
CA LEU A 44 -1.64 -3.61 -12.89
C LEU A 44 -0.28 -3.95 -13.54
N SER A 45 0.74 -3.18 -13.24
CA SER A 45 2.09 -3.33 -13.83
C SER A 45 3.14 -3.53 -12.76
N LYS A 46 4.22 -4.22 -13.12
CA LYS A 46 5.40 -4.28 -12.26
C LYS A 46 6.08 -2.92 -12.26
N CYS A 47 6.26 -2.35 -11.09
CA CYS A 47 6.93 -1.07 -10.90
C CYS A 47 7.39 -0.95 -9.44
N ASN A 48 8.27 0.01 -9.17
CA ASN A 48 8.74 0.28 -7.83
C ASN A 48 8.25 1.66 -7.40
N ILE A 49 7.52 1.70 -6.29
CA ILE A 49 7.01 2.94 -5.70
C ILE A 49 7.50 3.02 -4.25
N THR A 50 8.15 4.11 -3.91
CA THR A 50 8.55 4.40 -2.53
C THR A 50 7.75 5.60 -2.03
N VAL A 51 7.04 5.42 -0.92
CA VAL A 51 6.29 6.50 -0.26
C VAL A 51 7.13 7.02 0.90
N ARG A 52 7.53 8.28 0.84
CA ARG A 52 8.36 8.93 1.86
C ARG A 52 7.48 9.54 2.95
N GLY A 53 6.82 8.70 3.72
CA GLY A 53 5.92 9.10 4.80
C GLY A 53 4.77 8.14 4.95
N SER A 54 3.71 8.60 5.62
CA SER A 54 2.56 7.76 5.94
C SER A 54 1.44 7.87 4.91
N LEU A 55 0.68 6.80 4.76
CA LEU A 55 -0.52 6.74 3.94
C LEU A 55 -1.77 6.71 4.81
N GLY A 56 -2.87 7.24 4.29
CA GLY A 56 -4.17 7.20 4.93
C GLY A 56 -4.98 5.96 4.57
N TYR A 57 -6.30 6.10 4.48
CA TYR A 57 -7.23 5.00 4.26
C TYR A 57 -7.27 4.55 2.80
N TYR A 58 -7.46 3.24 2.59
CA TYR A 58 -7.70 2.64 1.28
C TYR A 58 -6.61 2.93 0.24
N CYS A 59 -5.37 2.98 0.68
CA CYS A 59 -4.23 3.12 -0.22
C CYS A 59 -3.73 1.76 -0.68
N ALA A 60 -3.02 1.74 -1.81
CA ALA A 60 -2.44 0.53 -2.37
C ALA A 60 -3.48 -0.58 -2.58
N SER A 61 -4.63 -0.24 -3.14
CA SER A 61 -5.72 -1.18 -3.37
C SER A 61 -5.82 -1.59 -4.84
N LEU A 62 -6.38 -2.79 -5.08
CA LEU A 62 -6.60 -3.35 -6.41
C LEU A 62 -5.30 -3.40 -7.23
N LEU A 63 -4.24 -3.91 -6.63
CA LEU A 63 -2.91 -3.96 -7.24
C LEU A 63 -2.57 -5.35 -7.78
N ASP A 64 -1.87 -5.36 -8.91
CA ASP A 64 -1.35 -6.59 -9.52
C ASP A 64 0.04 -6.31 -10.09
N GLY A 65 1.09 -6.63 -9.33
CA GLY A 65 2.47 -6.56 -9.77
C GLY A 65 3.42 -5.57 -9.07
N PRO A 66 2.97 -4.44 -8.52
CA PRO A 66 3.90 -3.43 -8.03
C PRO A 66 4.66 -3.84 -6.76
N PHE A 67 5.85 -3.28 -6.60
CA PHE A 67 6.64 -3.36 -5.36
C PHE A 67 6.56 -1.99 -4.69
N ILE A 68 5.97 -1.94 -3.50
CA ILE A 68 5.71 -0.69 -2.79
C ILE A 68 6.39 -0.71 -1.42
N VAL A 69 7.10 0.36 -1.11
CA VAL A 69 7.69 0.58 0.22
C VAL A 69 7.07 1.84 0.80
N VAL A 70 6.49 1.72 2.00
CA VAL A 70 5.93 2.85 2.75
C VAL A 70 6.82 3.13 3.94
N GLU A 71 7.48 4.27 3.94
CA GLU A 71 8.38 4.70 5.02
C GLU A 71 7.60 5.44 6.11
N GLY A 72 6.65 4.76 6.71
CA GLY A 72 5.77 5.33 7.72
C GLY A 72 4.69 4.37 8.12
N ASN A 73 3.55 4.92 8.53
CA ASN A 73 2.35 4.18 8.89
C ASN A 73 1.38 4.11 7.72
N SER A 74 0.45 3.18 7.77
CA SER A 74 -0.69 3.15 6.86
C SER A 74 -2.00 3.19 7.64
N GLY A 75 -3.04 3.75 7.02
CA GLY A 75 -4.39 3.75 7.57
C GLY A 75 -5.12 2.43 7.31
N TRP A 76 -6.45 2.47 7.33
CA TRP A 76 -7.28 1.28 7.16
C TRP A 76 -7.21 0.72 5.73
N ALA A 77 -7.31 -0.61 5.64
CA ALA A 77 -7.47 -1.35 4.40
C ALA A 77 -6.32 -1.17 3.39
N LEU A 78 -5.08 -0.98 3.88
CA LEU A 78 -3.93 -0.99 2.98
C LEU A 78 -3.80 -2.35 2.31
N GLY A 79 -3.56 -2.35 1.02
CA GLY A 79 -3.34 -3.58 0.26
C GLY A 79 -4.60 -4.40 0.02
N GLU A 80 -5.77 -3.80 0.14
CA GLU A 80 -7.04 -4.49 -0.13
C GLU A 80 -7.07 -5.06 -1.54
N ASN A 81 -7.46 -6.33 -1.65
CA ASN A 81 -7.53 -7.06 -2.92
C ASN A 81 -6.21 -7.17 -3.68
N LEU A 82 -5.08 -7.22 -2.99
CA LEU A 82 -3.78 -7.44 -3.65
C LEU A 82 -3.78 -8.78 -4.38
N MET A 83 -3.45 -8.75 -5.67
CA MET A 83 -3.37 -9.94 -6.51
C MET A 83 -1.95 -10.50 -6.59
N SER A 84 -0.98 -9.63 -6.78
CA SER A 84 0.44 -9.95 -6.80
C SER A 84 1.27 -8.70 -6.51
N GLY A 85 2.56 -8.89 -6.23
CA GLY A 85 3.47 -7.82 -5.87
C GLY A 85 3.85 -7.86 -4.40
N ASN A 86 4.47 -6.79 -3.93
CA ASN A 86 4.95 -6.71 -2.56
C ASN A 86 4.67 -5.33 -1.98
N ILE A 87 4.19 -5.29 -0.75
CA ILE A 87 4.00 -4.04 -0.01
C ILE A 87 4.72 -4.18 1.32
N LYS A 88 5.60 -3.22 1.61
CA LYS A 88 6.32 -3.18 2.88
C LYS A 88 6.01 -1.87 3.59
N ILE A 89 5.48 -1.98 4.81
CA ILE A 89 5.20 -0.83 5.68
C ILE A 89 6.23 -0.85 6.80
N SER A 90 6.99 0.24 6.96
CA SER A 90 8.08 0.27 7.94
C SER A 90 7.61 0.39 9.38
N LYS A 91 6.42 0.92 9.61
CA LYS A 91 5.86 1.13 10.96
C LYS A 91 4.54 0.36 11.13
N ASP A 92 3.48 1.03 11.57
CA ASP A 92 2.21 0.39 11.89
C ASP A 92 1.25 0.41 10.70
N ALA A 93 0.42 -0.61 10.59
CA ALA A 93 -0.72 -0.64 9.69
C ALA A 93 -2.01 -0.55 10.49
N GLY A 94 -2.99 0.18 9.97
CA GLY A 94 -4.32 0.27 10.57
C GLY A 94 -5.12 -1.01 10.40
N ALA A 95 -6.41 -0.95 10.73
CA ALA A 95 -7.30 -2.11 10.62
C ALA A 95 -7.43 -2.61 9.19
N SER A 96 -7.69 -3.90 9.02
CA SER A 96 -7.99 -4.55 7.74
C SER A 96 -6.85 -4.50 6.72
N VAL A 97 -5.59 -4.45 7.17
CA VAL A 97 -4.45 -4.56 6.26
C VAL A 97 -4.50 -5.90 5.53
N GLY A 98 -4.34 -5.88 4.21
CA GLY A 98 -4.39 -7.09 3.39
C GLY A 98 -5.78 -7.72 3.28
N ALA A 99 -6.85 -6.97 3.51
CA ALA A 99 -8.21 -7.48 3.37
C ALA A 99 -8.44 -8.04 1.97
N SER A 100 -9.02 -9.24 1.91
CA SER A 100 -9.35 -9.91 0.66
C SER A 100 -8.17 -10.11 -0.30
N MET A 101 -6.92 -10.09 0.21
CA MET A 101 -5.78 -10.35 -0.67
C MET A 101 -5.83 -11.78 -1.22
N ARG A 102 -5.40 -11.94 -2.46
CA ARG A 102 -5.43 -13.21 -3.18
C ARG A 102 -4.04 -13.74 -3.53
N GLY A 103 -3.03 -12.92 -3.47
CA GLY A 103 -1.66 -13.28 -3.76
C GLY A 103 -0.72 -12.19 -3.29
N GLY A 104 0.56 -12.29 -3.64
CA GLY A 104 1.55 -11.32 -3.25
C GLY A 104 1.96 -11.40 -1.78
N ASN A 105 2.71 -10.41 -1.34
CA ASN A 105 3.24 -10.34 0.02
C ASN A 105 3.02 -8.96 0.61
N ILE A 106 2.60 -8.91 1.86
CA ILE A 106 2.53 -7.68 2.65
C ILE A 106 3.32 -7.90 3.93
N CYS A 107 4.24 -6.99 4.23
CA CYS A 107 5.04 -7.03 5.44
C CYS A 107 4.84 -5.74 6.24
N VAL A 108 4.34 -5.87 7.45
CA VAL A 108 4.17 -4.76 8.40
C VAL A 108 5.31 -4.82 9.40
N GLY A 109 6.10 -3.74 9.50
CA GLY A 109 7.29 -3.70 10.33
C GLY A 109 7.01 -3.71 11.82
N ARG A 110 5.89 -3.15 12.25
CA ARG A 110 5.48 -3.08 13.66
C ARG A 110 4.13 -3.73 13.86
N ASN A 111 3.14 -2.98 14.30
CA ASN A 111 1.84 -3.52 14.71
C ASN A 111 0.80 -3.36 13.60
N ALA A 112 -0.15 -4.27 13.57
CA ALA A 112 -1.33 -4.17 12.72
C ALA A 112 -2.59 -4.05 13.60
N GLY A 113 -3.57 -3.29 13.11
CA GLY A 113 -4.85 -3.14 13.78
C GLY A 113 -5.71 -4.41 13.67
N ALA A 114 -6.99 -4.28 14.03
CA ALA A 114 -7.93 -5.38 13.95
C ALA A 114 -8.16 -5.87 12.53
N ARG A 115 -8.56 -7.13 12.38
CA ARG A 115 -8.95 -7.76 11.11
C ARG A 115 -7.87 -7.76 10.03
N ALA A 116 -6.59 -7.81 10.42
CA ALA A 116 -5.52 -8.02 9.45
C ALA A 116 -5.75 -9.32 8.68
N GLY A 117 -5.69 -9.24 7.36
CA GLY A 117 -5.93 -10.41 6.50
C GLY A 117 -7.37 -10.92 6.49
N ILE A 118 -8.34 -10.10 6.86
CA ILE A 118 -9.75 -10.54 6.81
C ILE A 118 -10.13 -10.97 5.39
N SER A 119 -10.83 -12.11 5.28
CA SER A 119 -11.24 -12.69 3.99
C SER A 119 -10.09 -12.98 3.02
N MET A 120 -8.88 -13.11 3.53
CA MET A 120 -7.70 -13.44 2.74
C MET A 120 -7.85 -14.83 2.11
N LYS A 121 -7.55 -14.94 0.82
CA LYS A 121 -7.68 -16.20 0.05
C LYS A 121 -6.34 -16.73 -0.44
N GLY A 122 -5.29 -15.95 -0.37
CA GLY A 122 -3.96 -16.33 -0.82
C GLY A 122 -2.95 -15.27 -0.48
N GLY A 123 -1.69 -15.52 -0.79
CA GLY A 123 -0.60 -14.63 -0.48
C GLY A 123 -0.06 -14.79 0.94
N VAL A 124 0.84 -13.90 1.33
CA VAL A 124 1.51 -13.92 2.64
C VAL A 124 1.39 -12.55 3.29
N LEU A 125 0.95 -12.53 4.52
CA LEU A 125 0.89 -11.32 5.35
C LEU A 125 1.76 -11.55 6.58
N ILE A 126 2.80 -10.74 6.73
CA ILE A 126 3.75 -10.83 7.84
C ILE A 126 3.61 -9.57 8.70
N ILE A 127 3.44 -9.76 10.00
CA ILE A 127 3.33 -8.66 10.97
C ILE A 127 4.47 -8.81 11.96
N GLY A 128 5.35 -7.80 12.03
CA GLY A 128 6.56 -7.84 12.87
C GLY A 128 6.29 -7.68 14.34
N GLY A 129 5.20 -7.01 14.71
CA GLY A 129 4.79 -6.80 16.08
C GLY A 129 3.49 -7.51 16.43
N ASP A 130 2.60 -6.81 17.12
CA ASP A 130 1.31 -7.36 17.54
C ASP A 130 0.25 -7.18 16.45
N ALA A 131 -0.64 -8.15 16.35
CA ALA A 131 -1.83 -8.07 15.51
C ALA A 131 -3.06 -7.90 16.40
N GLY A 132 -4.00 -7.08 15.96
CA GLY A 132 -5.25 -6.90 16.67
C GLY A 132 -6.16 -8.13 16.59
N PHE A 133 -7.35 -8.02 17.17
CA PHE A 133 -8.30 -9.14 17.18
C PHE A 133 -8.89 -9.43 15.80
N LEU A 134 -9.40 -10.65 15.62
CA LEU A 134 -9.97 -11.15 14.36
C LEU A 134 -8.95 -11.20 13.20
N THR A 135 -7.66 -11.35 13.51
CA THR A 135 -6.63 -11.54 12.48
C THR A 135 -6.87 -12.84 11.73
N GLY A 136 -6.83 -12.77 10.41
CA GLY A 136 -7.04 -13.95 9.55
C GLY A 136 -8.49 -14.44 9.46
N PHE A 137 -9.41 -13.67 9.98
CA PHE A 137 -10.83 -14.05 9.96
C PHE A 137 -11.39 -13.92 8.52
#